data_ca49da0f321f36b64a1b93ec726c602a
#
_entry.id   ca49da0f321f36b64a1b93ec726c602a
#
_cell.length_a   1.000
_cell.length_b   1.000
_cell.length_c   1.000
_cell.angle_alpha   90.00
_cell.angle_beta   90.00
_cell.angle_gamma   90.00
#
_symmetry.space_group_name_H-M   'P 1'
#
loop_
_entity.id
_entity.type
_entity.pdbx_description
1 polymer ?
#
loop_
_entity_poly.entity_id
_entity_poly.type
_entity_poly.pdbx_seq_one_letter_code
_entity_poly.pdbx_strand_id
1 'polypeptide(L)' 'MPYVNIKVTDEGVTAEQKRQLIQGATQLLVDVLGKNPATTIVVIDEVNTDNWGIGYDVVTELRAAKDKPA' A
#
# COMPACT_ATOMS: atom_id res chain seq x y z
N MET A 1 7.90 7.77 -18.21
CA MET A 1 8.21 6.93 -17.03
C MET A 1 6.97 6.79 -16.17
N PRO A 2 6.40 5.63 -16.07
CA PRO A 2 5.26 5.44 -15.17
C PRO A 2 5.70 5.37 -13.71
N TYR A 3 4.82 5.82 -12.83
CA TYR A 3 5.03 5.81 -11.39
C TYR A 3 3.78 5.25 -10.72
N VAL A 4 3.98 4.28 -9.83
CA VAL A 4 2.91 3.70 -9.03
C VAL A 4 3.25 3.88 -7.56
N ASN A 5 2.32 4.38 -6.79
CA ASN A 5 2.47 4.46 -5.33
C ASN A 5 1.43 3.57 -4.67
N ILE A 6 1.88 2.69 -3.80
CA ILE A 6 1.01 1.81 -3.02
C ILE A 6 1.15 2.23 -1.56
N LYS A 7 0.06 2.70 -0.97
CA LYS A 7 0.04 3.05 0.45
C LYS A 7 -0.73 1.97 1.20
N VAL A 8 -0.12 1.45 2.24
CA VAL A 8 -0.73 0.45 3.12
C VAL A 8 -0.48 0.83 4.57
N THR A 9 -1.28 0.29 5.47
CA THR A 9 -0.99 0.44 6.90
C THR A 9 0.25 -0.37 7.26
N ASP A 10 1.02 0.10 8.26
CA ASP A 10 2.26 -0.55 8.69
C ASP A 10 1.96 -1.72 9.64
N GLU A 11 1.39 -2.77 9.10
CA GLU A 11 0.93 -3.93 9.87
C GLU A 11 1.67 -5.20 9.50
N GLY A 12 2.97 -5.11 9.38
CA GLY A 12 3.80 -6.29 9.19
C GLY A 12 3.93 -6.75 7.75
N VAL A 13 3.94 -5.82 6.81
CA VAL A 13 4.21 -6.17 5.40
C VAL A 13 5.66 -6.63 5.29
N THR A 14 5.86 -7.85 4.81
CA THR A 14 7.19 -8.45 4.72
C THR A 14 7.95 -7.97 3.49
N ALA A 15 9.28 -8.14 3.51
CA ALA A 15 10.12 -7.80 2.36
C ALA A 15 9.70 -8.60 1.11
N GLU A 16 9.33 -9.86 1.28
CA GLU A 16 8.86 -10.69 0.16
C GLU A 16 7.54 -10.18 -0.40
N GLN A 17 6.62 -9.77 0.46
CA GLN A 17 5.35 -9.18 0.02
C GLN A 17 5.58 -7.88 -0.74
N LYS A 18 6.49 -7.04 -0.28
CA LYS A 18 6.86 -5.81 -0.99
C LYS A 18 7.41 -6.12 -2.38
N ARG A 19 8.27 -7.14 -2.48
CA ARG A 19 8.82 -7.56 -3.76
C ARG A 19 7.70 -8.00 -4.71
N GLN A 20 6.76 -8.80 -4.22
CA GLN A 20 5.62 -9.25 -5.03
C GLN A 20 4.75 -8.08 -5.49
N LEU A 21 4.51 -7.11 -4.61
CA LEU A 21 3.73 -5.92 -4.96
C LEU A 21 4.43 -5.09 -6.05
N ILE A 22 5.73 -4.91 -5.93
CA ILE A 22 6.52 -4.18 -6.92
C ILE A 22 6.49 -4.90 -8.25
N GLN A 23 6.72 -6.20 -8.26
CA GLN A 23 6.69 -7.00 -9.49
C GLN A 23 5.31 -7.00 -10.13
N GLY A 24 4.27 -7.17 -9.33
CA GLY A 24 2.89 -7.20 -9.82
C GLY A 24 2.44 -5.87 -10.40
N ALA A 25 2.74 -4.77 -9.73
CA ALA A 25 2.40 -3.44 -10.22
C ALA A 25 3.14 -3.12 -11.52
N THR A 26 4.42 -3.47 -11.58
CA THR A 26 5.21 -3.30 -12.80
C THR A 26 4.63 -4.12 -13.94
N GLN A 27 4.31 -5.39 -13.69
CA GLN A 27 3.74 -6.28 -14.71
C GLN A 27 2.40 -5.77 -15.22
N LEU A 28 1.58 -5.21 -14.33
CA LEU A 28 0.30 -4.62 -14.71
C LEU A 28 0.46 -3.51 -15.74
N LEU A 29 1.44 -2.63 -15.53
CA LEU A 29 1.68 -1.53 -16.46
C LEU A 29 2.27 -2.02 -17.79
N VAL A 30 3.06 -3.09 -17.74
CA VAL A 30 3.55 -3.74 -18.97
C VAL A 30 2.38 -4.30 -19.77
N ASP A 31 1.50 -5.04 -19.12
CA ASP A 31 0.40 -5.75 -19.76
C ASP A 31 -0.65 -4.81 -20.34
N VAL A 32 -1.00 -3.77 -19.59
CA VAL A 32 -2.09 -2.86 -19.98
C VAL A 32 -1.62 -1.74 -20.89
N LEU A 33 -0.46 -1.15 -20.59
CA LEU A 33 0.02 0.06 -21.26
C LEU A 33 1.26 -0.17 -22.12
N GLY A 34 1.84 -1.36 -22.12
CA GLY A 34 3.06 -1.62 -22.85
C GLY A 34 4.27 -0.84 -22.35
N LYS A 35 4.29 -0.51 -21.05
CA LYS A 35 5.39 0.28 -20.51
C LYS A 35 6.65 -0.56 -20.33
N ASN A 36 7.80 0.10 -20.42
CA ASN A 36 9.09 -0.54 -20.21
C ASN A 36 9.29 -0.81 -18.72
N PRO A 37 9.44 -2.09 -18.29
CA PRO A 37 9.63 -2.38 -16.87
C PRO A 37 10.91 -1.76 -16.29
N ALA A 38 11.94 -1.56 -17.11
CA ALA A 38 13.19 -0.98 -16.65
C ALA A 38 13.06 0.49 -16.21
N THR A 39 12.02 1.18 -16.66
CA THR A 39 11.77 2.58 -16.30
C THR A 39 10.48 2.79 -15.53
N THR A 40 9.85 1.72 -15.08
CA THR A 40 8.64 1.78 -14.25
C THR A 40 9.05 1.85 -12.78
N ILE A 41 8.55 2.86 -12.07
CA ILE A 41 8.88 3.11 -10.68
C ILE A 41 7.68 2.74 -9.81
N VAL A 42 7.91 1.91 -8.79
CA VAL A 42 6.89 1.55 -7.80
C VAL A 42 7.41 1.91 -6.42
N VAL A 43 6.64 2.67 -5.66
CA VAL A 43 6.97 3.04 -4.29
C VAL A 43 5.90 2.49 -3.37
N ILE A 44 6.32 1.87 -2.27
CA ILE A 44 5.41 1.37 -1.24
C ILE A 44 5.62 2.21 0.00
N ASP A 45 4.54 2.84 0.48
CA ASP A 45 4.53 3.59 1.72
C ASP A 45 3.78 2.81 2.78
N GLU A 46 4.45 2.50 3.87
CA GLU A 46 3.82 1.94 5.06
C GLU A 46 3.48 3.11 5.98
N VAL A 47 2.19 3.34 6.20
CA VAL A 47 1.70 4.49 6.95
C VAL A 47 1.07 4.01 8.25
N ASN A 48 1.54 4.55 9.38
CA ASN A 48 1.00 4.22 10.69
C ASN A 48 -0.50 4.53 10.74
N THR A 49 -1.26 3.69 11.43
CA THR A 49 -2.72 3.86 11.54
C THR A 49 -3.12 5.17 12.21
N ASP A 50 -2.24 5.79 12.99
CA ASP A 50 -2.48 7.12 13.54
C ASP A 50 -2.56 8.20 12.47
N ASN A 51 -2.05 7.90 11.27
CA ASN A 51 -2.02 8.82 10.13
C ASN A 51 -3.08 8.47 9.09
N TRP A 52 -3.98 7.53 9.38
CA TRP A 52 -5.09 7.17 8.52
C TRP A 52 -6.39 7.69 9.08
N GLY A 53 -7.13 8.40 8.26
CA GLY A 53 -8.45 8.89 8.61
C GLY A 53 -9.52 8.24 7.75
N ILE A 54 -10.64 7.89 8.38
CA ILE A 54 -11.86 7.43 7.67
C ILE A 54 -13.01 8.24 8.25
N GLY A 55 -13.68 8.99 7.37
CA GLY A 55 -14.69 9.93 7.83
C GLY A 55 -14.03 10.99 8.71
N TYR A 56 -14.46 11.10 9.93
CA TYR A 56 -13.91 12.04 10.91
C TYR A 56 -12.96 11.39 11.91
N ASP A 57 -12.71 10.09 11.77
CA ASP A 57 -12.04 9.32 12.82
C ASP A 57 -10.66 8.83 12.36
N VAL A 58 -9.78 8.63 13.34
CA VAL A 58 -8.46 8.04 13.13
C VAL A 58 -8.59 6.53 13.17
N VAL A 59 -7.95 5.83 12.22
CA VAL A 59 -8.07 4.37 12.10
C VAL A 59 -7.61 3.65 13.36
N THR A 60 -6.56 4.13 14.04
CA THR A 60 -6.13 3.55 15.32
C THR A 60 -7.27 3.53 16.32
N GLU A 61 -8.02 4.62 16.44
CA GLU A 61 -9.14 4.73 17.36
C GLU A 61 -10.30 3.85 16.95
N LEU A 62 -10.59 3.79 15.65
CA LEU A 62 -11.64 2.92 15.12
C LEU A 62 -11.37 1.45 15.42
N ARG A 63 -10.14 1.01 15.27
CA ARG A 63 -9.75 -0.36 15.56
C ARG A 63 -9.77 -0.66 17.05
N ALA A 64 -9.35 0.27 17.88
CA ALA A 64 -9.41 0.12 19.33
C ALA A 64 -10.87 -0.02 19.79
N ALA A 65 -11.79 0.78 19.25
CA ALA A 65 -13.20 0.70 19.57
C ALA A 65 -13.80 -0.64 19.11
N LYS A 66 -13.40 -1.13 17.94
CA LYS A 66 -13.87 -2.40 17.39
C LYS A 66 -13.38 -3.60 18.20
N ASP A 67 -12.14 -3.51 18.72
CA ASP A 67 -11.52 -4.60 19.48
C ASP A 67 -11.95 -4.64 20.94
N LYS A 68 -12.66 -3.60 21.43
CA LYS A 68 -13.16 -3.60 22.80
C LYS A 68 -14.34 -4.53 22.91
N PRO A 69 -14.37 -5.38 23.96
CA PRO A 69 -15.55 -6.18 24.23
C PRO A 69 -16.74 -5.27 24.52
N ALA A 70 -17.86 -5.67 24.02
CA ALA A 70 -19.11 -4.93 24.19
C ALA A 70 -19.53 -4.91 25.66
#